data_3300341592f2497a8f6442191a2d8e95
#
_entry.id   3300341592f2497a8f6442191a2d8e95
#
_cell.length_a   1.000
_cell.length_b   1.000
_cell.length_c   1.000
_cell.angle_alpha   90.00
_cell.angle_beta   90.00
_cell.angle_gamma   90.00
#
_symmetry.space_group_name_H-M   'P 1'
#
loop_
_entity.id
_entity.type
_entity.pdbx_description
1 polymer ?
#
loop_
_entity_poly.entity_id
_entity_poly.type
_entity_poly.pdbx_seq_one_letter_code
_entity_poly.pdbx_strand_id
1 'polypeptide(L)' 'MKYFLIIWVCSFGSPINCGPAMVQDKTYNSWSDCAFAAYSESAKVLKEMGPDLVNQYKLGTRYTCRLSPASV' A
#
# COMPACT_ATOMS: atom_id res chain seq x y z
N MET A 1 10.08 0.71 18.95
CA MET A 1 8.75 0.72 18.33
C MET A 1 8.84 0.33 16.88
N LYS A 2 7.87 -0.41 16.42
CA LYS A 2 7.85 -0.89 15.04
C LYS A 2 6.59 -0.41 14.36
N TYR A 3 6.71 -0.13 13.07
CA TYR A 3 5.57 0.20 12.22
C TYR A 3 5.26 -0.96 11.30
N PHE A 4 4.00 -1.20 11.04
CA PHE A 4 3.60 -2.13 10.00
C PHE A 4 2.84 -1.40 8.90
N LEU A 5 2.89 -1.95 7.70
CA LEU A 5 2.38 -1.31 6.50
C LEU A 5 1.10 -2.00 6.04
N ILE A 6 0.09 -1.19 5.75
CA ILE A 6 -1.16 -1.65 5.14
C ILE A 6 -1.33 -0.89 3.82
N ILE A 7 -1.59 -1.62 2.75
CA ILE A 7 -1.78 -1.04 1.43
C ILE A 7 -3.15 -1.45 0.89
N TRP A 8 -3.83 -0.52 0.23
CA TRP A 8 -5.06 -0.79 -0.52
C TRP A 8 -4.82 -0.44 -1.98
N VAL A 9 -5.27 -1.31 -2.88
CA VAL A 9 -5.34 -0.97 -4.31
C VAL A 9 -6.71 -0.38 -4.56
N CYS A 10 -6.73 0.80 -5.16
CA CYS A 10 -7.97 1.54 -5.37
C CYS A 10 -8.14 1.91 -6.84
N SER A 11 -9.38 1.97 -7.27
CA SER A 11 -9.74 2.58 -8.53
C SER A 11 -10.10 4.03 -8.26
N PHE A 12 -9.36 4.96 -8.87
CA PHE A 12 -9.56 6.40 -8.66
C PHE A 12 -10.43 7.03 -9.72
N GLY A 13 -11.18 6.21 -10.45
CA GLY A 13 -12.24 6.72 -11.29
C GLY A 13 -13.38 7.26 -10.45
N SER A 14 -14.50 7.52 -11.07
CA SER A 14 -15.67 8.01 -10.36
C SER A 14 -16.74 6.92 -10.35
N PRO A 15 -17.16 6.43 -9.16
CA PRO A 15 -16.68 6.77 -7.83
C PRO A 15 -15.36 6.07 -7.46
N ILE A 16 -14.67 6.59 -6.45
CA ILE A 16 -13.47 5.95 -5.94
C ILE A 16 -13.85 4.69 -5.18
N ASN A 17 -13.14 3.60 -5.46
CA ASN A 17 -13.47 2.32 -4.86
C ASN A 17 -12.17 1.58 -4.54
N CYS A 18 -12.01 1.16 -3.30
CA CYS A 18 -10.80 0.47 -2.85
C CYS A 18 -11.11 -0.99 -2.53
N GLY A 19 -10.15 -1.84 -2.84
CA GLY A 19 -10.23 -3.25 -2.52
C GLY A 19 -9.87 -3.53 -1.07
N PRO A 20 -9.73 -4.80 -0.71
CA PRO A 20 -9.38 -5.19 0.65
C PRO A 20 -7.97 -4.76 1.03
N ALA A 21 -7.75 -4.58 2.32
CA ALA A 21 -6.45 -4.20 2.85
C ALA A 21 -5.45 -5.34 2.69
N MET A 22 -4.23 -4.99 2.30
CA MET A 22 -3.12 -5.92 2.24
C MET A 22 -2.13 -5.55 3.33
N VAL A 23 -2.07 -6.38 4.38
CA VAL A 23 -1.17 -6.15 5.50
C VAL A 23 0.16 -6.83 5.19
N GLN A 24 1.24 -6.07 5.25
CA GLN A 24 2.57 -6.62 4.99
C GLN A 24 3.07 -7.36 6.22
N ASP A 25 3.80 -8.44 5.99
CA ASP A 25 4.40 -9.24 7.07
C ASP A 25 5.57 -8.56 7.74
N LYS A 26 6.15 -7.59 7.06
CA LYS A 26 7.38 -6.96 7.49
C LYS A 26 7.09 -5.77 8.38
N THR A 27 7.96 -5.52 9.35
CA THR A 27 7.89 -4.32 10.18
C THR A 27 9.06 -3.40 9.85
N TYR A 28 8.91 -2.13 10.21
CA TYR A 28 9.89 -1.08 9.92
C TYR A 28 10.20 -0.32 11.19
N ASN A 29 11.44 0.12 11.32
CA ASN A 29 11.90 0.75 12.55
C ASN A 29 11.49 2.22 12.67
N SER A 30 11.12 2.84 11.56
CA SER A 30 10.74 4.24 11.56
C SER A 30 9.57 4.48 10.60
N TRP A 31 8.89 5.60 10.79
CA TRP A 31 7.84 6.02 9.88
C TRP A 31 8.37 6.18 8.46
N SER A 32 9.54 6.82 8.31
CA SER A 32 10.09 7.06 6.99
C SER A 32 10.42 5.77 6.25
N ASP A 33 10.95 4.78 6.94
CA ASP A 33 11.22 3.48 6.34
C ASP A 33 9.92 2.82 5.87
N CYS A 34 8.88 2.90 6.68
CA CYS A 34 7.57 2.37 6.31
C CYS A 34 7.00 3.11 5.10
N ALA A 35 7.09 4.44 5.08
CA ALA A 35 6.57 5.23 3.97
C ALA A 35 7.32 4.94 2.67
N PHE A 36 8.64 4.84 2.73
CA PHE A 36 9.43 4.50 1.55
C PHE A 36 9.05 3.12 1.01
N ALA A 37 8.87 2.17 1.91
CA ALA A 37 8.44 0.83 1.53
C ALA A 37 7.04 0.86 0.90
N ALA A 38 6.15 1.72 1.41
CA ALA A 38 4.80 1.85 0.87
C ALA A 38 4.82 2.24 -0.60
N TYR A 39 5.63 3.22 -0.97
CA TYR A 39 5.71 3.65 -2.36
C TYR A 39 6.40 2.59 -3.23
N SER A 40 7.44 1.97 -2.72
CA SER A 40 8.15 0.91 -3.45
C SER A 40 7.22 -0.28 -3.72
N GLU A 41 6.53 -0.75 -2.71
CA GLU A 41 5.61 -1.89 -2.86
C GLU A 41 4.42 -1.53 -3.72
N SER A 42 3.92 -0.30 -3.63
CA SER A 42 2.82 0.17 -4.46
C SER A 42 3.20 0.15 -5.94
N ALA A 43 4.38 0.65 -6.27
CA ALA A 43 4.84 0.63 -7.65
C ALA A 43 4.97 -0.79 -8.18
N LYS A 44 5.47 -1.69 -7.35
CA LYS A 44 5.64 -3.09 -7.70
C LYS A 44 4.30 -3.76 -8.00
N VAL A 45 3.31 -3.55 -7.13
CA VAL A 45 1.97 -4.11 -7.31
C VAL A 45 1.35 -3.60 -8.60
N LEU A 46 1.43 -2.30 -8.86
CA LEU A 46 0.84 -1.72 -10.06
C LEU A 46 1.52 -2.23 -11.32
N LYS A 47 2.83 -2.41 -11.28
CA LYS A 47 3.56 -2.97 -12.43
C LYS A 47 3.16 -4.43 -12.69
N GLU A 48 2.94 -5.20 -11.65
CA GLU A 48 2.48 -6.58 -11.80
C GLU A 48 1.09 -6.67 -12.40
N MET A 49 0.22 -5.71 -12.08
CA MET A 49 -1.12 -5.66 -12.66
C MET A 49 -1.08 -5.27 -14.14
N GLY A 50 -0.11 -4.49 -14.53
CA GLY A 50 0.12 -4.11 -15.91
C GLY A 50 -0.55 -2.79 -16.30
N PRO A 51 0.01 -2.11 -17.32
CA PRO A 51 -0.48 -0.78 -17.71
C PRO A 51 -1.90 -0.78 -18.24
N ASP A 52 -2.34 -1.85 -18.86
CA ASP A 52 -3.70 -1.90 -19.43
C ASP A 52 -4.75 -1.82 -18.33
N LEU A 53 -4.60 -2.63 -17.27
CA LEU A 53 -5.53 -2.61 -16.15
C LEU A 53 -5.43 -1.30 -15.39
N VAL A 54 -4.20 -0.85 -15.14
CA VAL A 54 -3.98 0.40 -14.42
C VAL A 54 -4.65 1.56 -15.13
N ASN A 55 -4.51 1.64 -16.45
CA ASN A 55 -5.12 2.71 -17.24
C ASN A 55 -6.64 2.58 -17.29
N GLN A 56 -7.13 1.36 -17.48
CA GLN A 56 -8.57 1.11 -17.65
C GLN A 56 -9.35 1.50 -16.40
N TYR A 57 -8.86 1.13 -15.23
CA TYR A 57 -9.56 1.35 -13.97
C TYR A 57 -9.01 2.51 -13.16
N LYS A 58 -8.00 3.21 -13.67
CA LYS A 58 -7.33 4.31 -12.96
C LYS A 58 -6.85 3.84 -11.60
N LEU A 59 -6.09 2.74 -11.61
CA LEU A 59 -5.64 2.12 -10.38
C LEU A 59 -4.51 2.91 -9.73
N GLY A 60 -4.53 2.90 -8.43
CA GLY A 60 -3.48 3.47 -7.62
C GLY A 60 -3.52 2.80 -6.27
N THR A 61 -2.79 3.31 -5.32
CA THR A 61 -2.74 2.73 -3.99
C THR A 61 -2.92 3.78 -2.93
N ARG A 62 -3.42 3.32 -1.78
CA ARG A 62 -3.41 4.09 -0.54
C ARG A 62 -2.68 3.26 0.49
N TYR A 63 -2.07 3.91 1.45
CA TYR A 63 -1.35 3.20 2.50
C TYR A 63 -1.52 3.86 3.84
N THR A 64 -1.24 3.10 4.87
CA THR A 64 -1.07 3.63 6.21
C THR A 64 0.06 2.87 6.90
N CYS A 65 0.79 3.58 7.74
CA CYS A 65 1.82 3.00 8.59
C CYS A 65 1.33 3.12 10.02
N ARG A 66 1.19 1.99 10.70
CA ARG A 66 0.68 1.96 12.07
C ARG A 66 1.72 1.42 13.03
N LEU A 67 1.75 1.98 14.22
CA LEU A 67 2.56 1.43 15.29
C LEU A 67 2.03 0.08 15.69
N SER A 68 2.94 -0.87 15.81
CA SER A 68 2.57 -2.20 16.29
C SER A 68 2.46 -2.16 17.81
N PRO A 69 1.29 -2.45 18.38
CA PRO A 69 1.15 -2.45 19.83
C PRO A 69 1.88 -3.60 20.50
N ALA A 70 2.19 -4.62 19.72
CA ALA A 70 2.86 -5.81 20.23
C ALA A 70 4.34 -5.82 19.90
N SER A 71 4.95 -4.66 19.88
CA SER A 71 6.35 -4.51 19.54
C SER A 71 7.28 -5.07 20.59
N VAL A 72 6.94 -6.12 21.11
CA VAL A 72 7.73 -6.80 22.11
C VAL A 72 8.57 -7.88 21.50
#